data_5faba93ee7f11b3198d9e2eab58ec978
#
_entry.id   5faba93ee7f11b3198d9e2eab58ec978
#
_cell.length_a   1.000
_cell.length_b   1.000
_cell.length_c   1.000
_cell.angle_alpha   90.00
_cell.angle_beta   90.00
_cell.angle_gamma   90.00
#
_symmetry.space_group_name_H-M   'P 1'
#
loop_
_entity.id
_entity.type
_entity.pdbx_description
1 polymer ?
#
loop_
_entity_poly.entity_id
_entity_poly.type
_entity_poly.pdbx_seq_one_letter_code
_entity_poly.pdbx_strand_id
1 'polypeptide(L)'
;MLEDNEFCKKCAKCCINTEMILTRSDIIKLERRGYRNFYTKREGFYRLLNVNGKCVFLGPSNECLVYEDRPAGCRVYPLVYDEERGIVLDEECPLASSVNCEDLVRGAGLIRVVLREIELTYNYRVDWELVEKSITTLLSKCID
;
A
#
# COMPACT_ATOMS: atom_id res chain seq x y z
N MET A 1 1.83 -9.07 4.09
CA MET A 1 1.26 -8.78 2.84
C MET A 1 -0.21 -8.56 3.06
N LEU A 2 -1.09 -8.85 2.21
CA LEU A 2 -2.46 -8.41 2.29
C LEU A 2 -3.14 -8.56 3.64
N GLU A 3 -2.84 -9.59 4.40
CA GLU A 3 -3.39 -9.79 5.73
C GLU A 3 -2.36 -10.53 6.59
N ASP A 4 -2.53 -10.51 7.87
CA ASP A 4 -1.77 -11.24 8.90
C ASP A 4 -0.70 -12.24 8.43
N ASN A 5 0.33 -11.74 7.74
CA ASN A 5 1.43 -12.57 7.28
C ASN A 5 2.62 -12.41 8.23
N GLU A 6 3.00 -13.48 8.90
CA GLU A 6 4.10 -13.45 9.87
C GLU A 6 5.43 -13.03 9.25
N PHE A 7 5.68 -13.43 8.00
CA PHE A 7 6.89 -13.01 7.31
C PHE A 7 6.89 -11.49 7.12
N CYS A 8 5.76 -10.93 6.68
CA CYS A 8 5.64 -9.49 6.47
C CYS A 8 5.85 -8.69 7.75
N LYS A 9 5.37 -9.21 8.88
CA LYS A 9 5.52 -8.54 10.17
C LYS A 9 6.98 -8.34 10.55
N LYS A 10 7.90 -9.14 10.00
CA LYS A 10 9.32 -9.09 10.34
C LYS A 10 10.21 -8.68 9.18
N CYS A 11 9.68 -8.63 7.97
CA CYS A 11 10.48 -8.34 6.77
C CYS A 11 10.93 -6.88 6.70
N ALA A 12 10.01 -5.96 6.93
CA ALA A 12 10.25 -4.51 6.96
C ALA A 12 10.75 -3.88 5.65
N LYS A 13 10.93 -4.62 4.56
CA LYS A 13 11.46 -4.02 3.32
C LYS A 13 10.63 -2.87 2.80
N CYS A 14 9.30 -3.00 2.84
CA CYS A 14 8.41 -1.93 2.39
C CYS A 14 8.40 -0.72 3.33
N CYS A 15 9.03 -0.83 4.50
CA CYS A 15 9.16 0.26 5.47
C CYS A 15 10.50 0.98 5.37
N ILE A 16 11.37 0.59 4.44
CA ILE A 16 12.65 1.26 4.22
C ILE A 16 12.48 2.27 3.10
N ASN A 17 12.82 3.52 3.35
CA ASN A 17 12.65 4.61 2.39
C ASN A 17 11.26 4.59 1.76
N THR A 18 10.23 4.49 2.59
CA THR A 18 8.86 4.35 2.11
C THR A 18 8.40 5.60 1.38
N GLU A 19 7.68 5.40 0.28
CA GLU A 19 7.03 6.45 -0.48
C GLU A 19 5.51 6.37 -0.34
N MET A 20 5.03 5.64 0.66
CA MET A 20 3.61 5.34 0.82
C MET A 20 2.77 6.60 0.92
N ILE A 21 1.83 6.75 -0.03
CA ILE A 21 0.87 7.84 -0.06
C ILE A 21 -0.26 7.52 0.91
N LEU A 22 -0.63 8.51 1.71
CA LEU A 22 -1.72 8.38 2.68
C LEU A 22 -3.01 8.96 2.13
N THR A 23 -4.10 8.26 2.34
CA THR A 23 -5.42 8.80 2.07
C THR A 23 -5.86 9.65 3.26
N ARG A 24 -6.90 10.45 3.05
CA ARG A 24 -7.48 11.23 4.15
C ARG A 24 -7.94 10.32 5.28
N SER A 25 -8.55 9.18 4.93
CA SER A 25 -9.01 8.21 5.93
C SER A 25 -7.86 7.64 6.75
N ASP A 26 -6.71 7.40 6.12
CA ASP A 26 -5.52 6.92 6.83
C ASP A 26 -5.08 7.92 7.89
N ILE A 27 -4.99 9.19 7.52
CA ILE A 27 -4.54 10.24 8.41
C ILE A 27 -5.50 10.39 9.59
N ILE A 28 -6.79 10.45 9.30
CA ILE A 28 -7.82 10.59 10.34
C ILE A 28 -7.76 9.40 11.31
N LYS A 29 -7.65 8.19 10.79
CA LYS A 29 -7.61 6.98 11.62
C LYS A 29 -6.43 7.01 12.58
N LEU A 30 -5.25 7.31 12.07
CA LEU A 30 -4.03 7.33 12.88
C LEU A 30 -4.05 8.47 13.89
N GLU A 31 -4.56 9.64 13.50
CA GLU A 31 -4.69 10.76 14.44
C GLU A 31 -5.68 10.46 15.56
N ARG A 32 -6.75 9.74 15.25
CA ARG A 32 -7.71 9.30 16.28
C ARG A 32 -7.10 8.31 17.26
N ARG A 33 -6.07 7.58 16.84
CA ARG A 33 -5.33 6.68 17.74
C ARG A 33 -4.27 7.42 18.55
N GLY A 34 -4.12 8.73 18.36
CA GLY A 34 -3.19 9.56 19.12
C GLY A 34 -1.84 9.80 18.44
N TYR A 35 -1.64 9.29 17.24
CA TYR A 35 -0.38 9.51 16.52
C TYR A 35 -0.35 10.91 15.91
N ARG A 36 0.83 11.53 15.90
CA ARG A 36 1.06 12.85 15.32
C ARG A 36 2.40 12.88 14.62
N ASN A 37 2.56 13.81 13.69
CA ASN A 37 3.84 14.05 13.01
C ASN A 37 4.40 12.81 12.31
N PHE A 38 3.51 12.02 11.70
CA PHE A 38 3.90 10.78 11.03
C PHE A 38 3.92 10.90 9.50
N TYR A 39 3.66 12.07 8.96
CA TYR A 39 3.61 12.26 7.52
C TYR A 39 4.16 13.63 7.13
N THR A 40 4.52 13.74 5.85
CA THR A 40 5.00 14.99 5.26
C THR A 40 4.48 15.08 3.83
N LYS A 41 4.40 16.30 3.32
CA LYS A 41 3.95 16.50 1.93
C LYS A 41 5.15 16.50 1.01
N ARG A 42 5.15 15.59 0.03
CA ARG A 42 6.19 15.50 -0.99
C ARG A 42 5.54 15.24 -2.34
N GLU A 43 5.93 16.01 -3.34
CA GLU A 43 5.43 15.86 -4.71
C GLU A 43 3.91 15.88 -4.81
N GLY A 44 3.26 16.69 -3.98
CA GLY A 44 1.80 16.87 -4.03
C GLY A 44 0.99 15.90 -3.20
N PHE A 45 1.64 14.95 -2.53
CA PHE A 45 0.95 13.93 -1.72
C PHE A 45 1.46 13.92 -0.29
N TYR A 46 0.58 13.59 0.65
CA TYR A 46 0.99 13.29 2.01
C TYR A 46 1.51 11.87 2.03
N ARG A 47 2.74 11.70 2.45
CA ARG A 47 3.44 10.41 2.48
C ARG A 47 3.94 10.14 3.89
N LEU A 48 4.04 8.86 4.24
CA LEU A 48 4.62 8.47 5.51
C LEU A 48 6.00 9.09 5.66
N LEU A 49 6.29 9.55 6.88
CA LEU A 49 7.56 10.14 7.21
C LEU A 49 8.61 9.05 7.40
N ASN A 50 9.79 9.26 6.83
CA ASN A 50 10.96 8.41 7.09
C ASN A 50 11.87 9.11 8.10
N VAL A 51 12.39 8.34 9.04
CA VAL A 51 13.40 8.82 9.99
C VAL A 51 14.62 7.92 9.81
N ASN A 52 15.74 8.52 9.41
CA ASN A 52 16.96 7.79 9.08
C ASN A 52 16.72 6.69 8.04
N GLY A 53 15.91 6.99 7.02
CA GLY A 53 15.63 6.08 5.91
C GLY A 53 14.62 4.99 6.22
N LYS A 54 13.94 5.07 7.36
CA LYS A 54 12.96 4.06 7.76
C LYS A 54 11.63 4.72 8.10
N CYS A 55 10.52 4.03 7.77
CA CYS A 55 9.19 4.51 8.14
C CYS A 55 9.16 4.83 9.63
N VAL A 56 8.56 5.97 9.97
CA VAL A 56 8.44 6.43 11.35
C VAL A 56 7.76 5.39 12.27
N PHE A 57 6.94 4.51 11.69
CA PHE A 57 6.25 3.46 12.45
C PHE A 57 7.01 2.14 12.52
N LEU A 58 8.20 2.08 11.94
CA LEU A 58 9.01 0.87 12.02
C LEU A 58 9.71 0.84 13.38
N GLY A 59 9.40 -0.17 14.18
CA GLY A 59 9.99 -0.35 15.49
C GLY A 59 11.39 -0.97 15.46
N PRO A 60 12.05 -1.04 16.62
CA PRO A 60 13.44 -1.49 16.70
C PRO A 60 13.65 -2.96 16.35
N SER A 61 12.59 -3.77 16.41
CA SER A 61 12.66 -5.19 16.06
C SER A 61 12.08 -5.47 14.68
N ASN A 62 12.08 -4.47 13.79
CA ASN A 62 11.52 -4.53 12.44
C ASN A 62 10.02 -4.79 12.41
N GLU A 63 9.31 -4.47 13.50
CA GLU A 63 7.86 -4.58 13.53
C GLU A 63 7.19 -3.25 13.19
N CYS A 64 6.04 -3.32 12.58
CA CYS A 64 5.22 -2.14 12.33
C CYS A 64 4.44 -1.81 13.60
N LEU A 65 4.70 -0.65 14.20
CA LEU A 65 4.05 -0.23 15.44
C LEU A 65 2.56 0.03 15.29
N VAL A 66 2.09 0.23 14.06
CA VAL A 66 0.67 0.45 13.75
C VAL A 66 0.11 -0.65 12.86
N TYR A 67 0.61 -1.87 13.00
CA TYR A 67 0.27 -2.97 12.10
C TYR A 67 -1.24 -3.11 11.89
N GLU A 68 -2.03 -3.08 12.96
CA GLU A 68 -3.48 -3.24 12.85
C GLU A 68 -4.17 -2.01 12.22
N ASP A 69 -3.53 -0.85 12.29
CA ASP A 69 -4.05 0.40 11.75
C ASP A 69 -3.23 0.89 10.56
N ARG A 70 -2.55 -0.03 9.86
CA ARG A 70 -1.72 0.33 8.72
C ARG A 70 -2.50 1.16 7.70
N PRO A 71 -1.84 2.12 7.05
CA PRO A 71 -2.43 2.79 5.90
C PRO A 71 -2.92 1.80 4.85
N ALA A 72 -3.96 2.16 4.14
CA ALA A 72 -4.59 1.27 3.17
C ALA A 72 -3.59 0.77 2.11
N GLY A 73 -2.68 1.65 1.66
CA GLY A 73 -1.65 1.24 0.70
C GLY A 73 -0.70 0.19 1.25
N CYS A 74 -0.39 0.25 2.56
CA CYS A 74 0.44 -0.76 3.21
C CYS A 74 -0.29 -2.10 3.28
N ARG A 75 -1.61 -2.07 3.41
CA ARG A 75 -2.42 -3.29 3.51
C ARG A 75 -2.51 -4.03 2.16
N VAL A 76 -2.53 -3.31 1.05
CA VAL A 76 -2.63 -3.92 -0.28
C VAL A 76 -1.27 -4.27 -0.88
N TYR A 77 -0.17 -3.72 -0.33
CA TYR A 77 1.16 -4.03 -0.81
C TYR A 77 1.37 -5.55 -0.81
N PRO A 78 1.91 -6.20 -1.82
CA PRO A 78 2.73 -5.61 -2.89
C PRO A 78 1.99 -5.20 -4.17
N LEU A 79 0.66 -5.11 -4.16
CA LEU A 79 -0.04 -4.50 -5.28
C LEU A 79 0.18 -3.00 -5.23
N VAL A 80 0.65 -2.43 -6.34
CA VAL A 80 0.92 -1.00 -6.45
C VAL A 80 0.37 -0.48 -7.76
N TYR A 81 0.11 0.82 -7.82
CA TYR A 81 -0.36 1.49 -9.02
C TYR A 81 0.82 2.18 -9.71
N ASP A 82 1.04 1.81 -10.94
CA ASP A 82 2.05 2.42 -11.81
C ASP A 82 1.31 3.17 -12.91
N GLU A 83 1.64 4.43 -13.12
CA GLU A 83 0.92 5.27 -14.09
C GLU A 83 1.01 4.75 -15.53
N GLU A 84 2.04 4.00 -15.85
CA GLU A 84 2.22 3.46 -17.20
C GLU A 84 1.73 2.03 -17.36
N ARG A 85 1.78 1.24 -16.29
CA ARG A 85 1.45 -0.19 -16.34
C ARG A 85 0.14 -0.56 -15.65
N GLY A 86 -0.42 0.34 -14.84
CA GLY A 86 -1.61 0.06 -14.05
C GLY A 86 -1.26 -0.66 -12.76
N ILE A 87 -2.04 -1.65 -12.39
CA ILE A 87 -1.81 -2.41 -11.17
C ILE A 87 -0.80 -3.52 -11.44
N VAL A 88 0.28 -3.51 -10.66
CA VAL A 88 1.36 -4.48 -10.79
C VAL A 88 1.77 -4.95 -9.39
N LEU A 89 2.47 -6.08 -9.34
CA LEU A 89 3.10 -6.54 -8.11
C LEU A 89 4.49 -5.93 -8.01
N ASP A 90 4.79 -5.33 -6.87
CA ASP A 90 6.13 -4.77 -6.64
C ASP A 90 7.12 -5.91 -6.45
N GLU A 91 8.03 -6.05 -7.39
CA GLU A 91 9.03 -7.13 -7.41
C GLU A 91 10.01 -7.05 -6.24
N GLU A 92 10.13 -5.91 -5.59
CA GLU A 92 10.98 -5.77 -4.42
C GLU A 92 10.43 -6.49 -3.20
N CYS A 93 9.14 -6.82 -3.20
CA CYS A 93 8.56 -7.62 -2.13
C CYS A 93 8.98 -9.08 -2.27
N PRO A 94 9.63 -9.66 -1.25
CA PRO A 94 10.06 -11.06 -1.32
C PRO A 94 8.90 -12.05 -1.53
N LEU A 95 7.69 -11.65 -1.20
CA LEU A 95 6.51 -12.50 -1.35
C LEU A 95 5.70 -12.24 -2.61
N ALA A 96 6.17 -11.34 -3.49
CA ALA A 96 5.41 -10.99 -4.69
C ALA A 96 5.08 -12.21 -5.55
N SER A 97 6.02 -13.12 -5.72
CA SER A 97 5.83 -14.32 -6.53
C SER A 97 4.97 -15.38 -5.84
N SER A 98 4.72 -15.22 -4.54
CA SER A 98 3.97 -16.20 -3.73
C SER A 98 2.52 -15.78 -3.51
N VAL A 99 2.10 -14.65 -4.05
CA VAL A 99 0.73 -14.15 -3.89
C VAL A 99 -0.21 -15.09 -4.62
N ASN A 100 -1.15 -15.69 -3.91
CA ASN A 100 -2.10 -16.62 -4.51
C ASN A 100 -3.30 -15.90 -5.12
N CYS A 101 -4.14 -16.64 -5.85
CA CYS A 101 -5.27 -16.04 -6.55
C CYS A 101 -6.31 -15.44 -5.61
N GLU A 102 -6.52 -16.05 -4.46
CA GLU A 102 -7.46 -15.52 -3.48
C GLU A 102 -6.99 -14.14 -2.99
N ASP A 103 -5.70 -14.01 -2.70
CA ASP A 103 -5.10 -12.74 -2.30
C ASP A 103 -5.19 -11.71 -3.42
N LEU A 104 -4.97 -12.12 -4.67
CA LEU A 104 -5.06 -11.21 -5.81
C LEU A 104 -6.48 -10.66 -5.98
N VAL A 105 -7.48 -11.53 -5.85
CA VAL A 105 -8.88 -11.10 -5.96
C VAL A 105 -9.23 -10.09 -4.86
N ARG A 106 -8.83 -10.41 -3.63
CA ARG A 106 -9.08 -9.52 -2.49
C ARG A 106 -8.32 -8.19 -2.66
N GLY A 107 -7.07 -8.29 -3.04
CA GLY A 107 -6.22 -7.12 -3.25
C GLY A 107 -6.74 -6.21 -4.36
N ALA A 108 -7.26 -6.80 -5.44
CA ALA A 108 -7.83 -6.02 -6.53
C ALA A 108 -9.03 -5.17 -6.05
N GLY A 109 -9.87 -5.75 -5.21
CA GLY A 109 -10.97 -5.00 -4.61
C GLY A 109 -10.49 -3.87 -3.73
N LEU A 110 -9.50 -4.16 -2.87
CA LEU A 110 -8.96 -3.17 -1.94
C LEU A 110 -8.23 -2.04 -2.68
N ILE A 111 -7.44 -2.35 -3.69
CA ILE A 111 -6.70 -1.31 -4.40
C ILE A 111 -7.62 -0.36 -5.16
N ARG A 112 -8.75 -0.83 -5.64
CA ARG A 112 -9.75 0.05 -6.25
C ARG A 112 -10.25 1.07 -5.24
N VAL A 113 -10.51 0.63 -4.01
CA VAL A 113 -10.95 1.53 -2.94
C VAL A 113 -9.87 2.55 -2.60
N VAL A 114 -8.63 2.10 -2.48
CA VAL A 114 -7.49 2.98 -2.19
C VAL A 114 -7.35 4.05 -3.26
N LEU A 115 -7.39 3.65 -4.53
CA LEU A 115 -7.24 4.60 -5.63
C LEU A 115 -8.39 5.61 -5.69
N ARG A 116 -9.62 5.17 -5.40
CA ARG A 116 -10.76 6.07 -5.33
C ARG A 116 -10.56 7.11 -4.22
N GLU A 117 -10.07 6.68 -3.06
CA GLU A 117 -9.81 7.61 -1.98
C GLU A 117 -8.67 8.59 -2.32
N ILE A 118 -7.67 8.14 -3.05
CA ILE A 118 -6.59 9.02 -3.51
C ILE A 118 -7.16 10.09 -4.43
N GLU A 119 -8.04 9.73 -5.34
CA GLU A 119 -8.70 10.71 -6.20
C GLU A 119 -9.46 11.75 -5.38
N LEU A 120 -10.17 11.30 -4.36
CA LEU A 120 -10.95 12.20 -3.51
C LEU A 120 -10.08 13.07 -2.61
N THR A 121 -8.95 12.54 -2.15
CA THR A 121 -8.06 13.27 -1.25
C THR A 121 -7.25 14.34 -1.98
N TYR A 122 -6.78 14.05 -3.19
CA TYR A 122 -5.74 14.85 -3.85
C TYR A 122 -6.17 15.49 -5.18
N ASN A 123 -7.41 15.35 -5.57
CA ASN A 123 -7.85 15.81 -6.88
C ASN A 123 -6.98 15.20 -7.99
N TYR A 124 -6.54 13.97 -7.79
CA TYR A 124 -5.73 13.19 -8.71
C TYR A 124 -6.64 12.38 -9.60
N ARG A 125 -6.23 12.14 -10.84
CA ARG A 125 -7.03 11.36 -11.77
C ARG A 125 -6.34 10.03 -12.06
N VAL A 126 -6.98 8.94 -11.67
CA VAL A 126 -6.53 7.58 -11.93
C VAL A 126 -6.96 7.17 -13.35
N ASP A 127 -6.09 6.49 -14.06
CA ASP A 127 -6.43 5.88 -15.34
C ASP A 127 -7.17 4.56 -15.10
N TRP A 128 -8.47 4.66 -14.91
CA TRP A 128 -9.31 3.50 -14.57
C TRP A 128 -9.35 2.43 -15.65
N GLU A 129 -9.26 2.83 -16.91
CA GLU A 129 -9.20 1.86 -18.00
C GLU A 129 -7.95 0.99 -17.88
N LEU A 130 -6.82 1.61 -17.60
CA LEU A 130 -5.56 0.90 -17.40
C LEU A 130 -5.62 0.04 -16.14
N VAL A 131 -6.22 0.55 -15.06
CA VAL A 131 -6.37 -0.21 -13.82
C VAL A 131 -7.15 -1.50 -14.08
N GLU A 132 -8.33 -1.41 -14.71
CA GLU A 132 -9.15 -2.59 -14.93
C GLU A 132 -8.50 -3.57 -15.89
N LYS A 133 -7.83 -3.08 -16.91
CA LYS A 133 -7.13 -3.91 -17.88
C LYS A 133 -5.98 -4.68 -17.21
N SER A 134 -5.21 -4.00 -16.39
CA SER A 134 -4.08 -4.63 -15.69
C SER A 134 -4.55 -5.64 -14.65
N ILE A 135 -5.63 -5.36 -13.95
CA ILE A 135 -6.21 -6.32 -13.00
C ILE A 135 -6.67 -7.58 -13.73
N THR A 136 -7.34 -7.42 -14.87
CA THR A 136 -7.75 -8.56 -15.71
C THR A 136 -6.55 -9.40 -16.08
N THR A 137 -5.45 -8.77 -16.46
CA THR A 137 -4.22 -9.47 -16.82
C THR A 137 -3.65 -10.24 -15.62
N LEU A 138 -3.60 -9.61 -14.44
CA LEU A 138 -3.12 -10.27 -13.23
C LEU A 138 -3.97 -11.48 -12.86
N LEU A 139 -5.29 -11.37 -12.99
CA LEU A 139 -6.22 -12.44 -12.62
C LEU A 139 -6.35 -13.52 -13.68
N SER A 140 -5.80 -13.30 -14.88
CA SER A 140 -5.93 -14.27 -15.97
C SER A 140 -5.33 -15.63 -15.64
N LYS A 141 -4.27 -15.66 -14.84
CA LYS A 141 -3.66 -16.94 -14.40
C LYS A 141 -4.51 -17.67 -13.37
N CYS A 142 -5.57 -17.05 -12.87
CA CYS A 142 -6.44 -17.63 -11.85
C CYS A 142 -7.66 -18.31 -12.45
N ILE A 143 -7.80 -18.27 -13.76
CA ILE A 143 -8.92 -18.86 -14.47
C ILE A 143 -8.41 -20.10 -15.20
N ASP A 144 -8.92 -21.24 -14.85
CA ASP A 144 -8.58 -22.50 -15.54
C ASP A 144 -9.75 -22.97 -16.35
#